data_c2442dd7e7d9267ff703094cd7a080f9
#
_entry.id   c2442dd7e7d9267ff703094cd7a080f9
#
_cell.length_a   1.000
_cell.length_b   1.000
_cell.length_c   1.000
_cell.angle_alpha   90.00
_cell.angle_beta   90.00
_cell.angle_gamma   90.00
#
_symmetry.space_group_name_H-M   'P 1'
#
loop_
_entity.id
_entity.type
_entity.pdbx_description
1 polymer ?
#
loop_
_entity_poly.entity_id
_entity_poly.type
_entity_poly.pdbx_seq_one_letter_code
_entity_poly.pdbx_strand_id
1 'polypeptide(L)'
;MATPLPVTGAWRPGDPPGQRRFFTFPHDRPFALDTGTTLSDVTIAYETWGRLDATAGNAVLICHAWTGDSHAAGPAGHGHPSPGWWDDLIGPGKPIDTDRWFVVCSNVLGGCQGTTGPASP
;
A
#
# COMPACT_ATOMS: atom_id res chain seq x y z
N MET A 1 13.44 -33.05 -11.18
CA MET A 1 12.27 -32.19 -10.96
C MET A 1 12.68 -31.04 -10.04
N ALA A 2 12.38 -29.81 -10.41
CA ALA A 2 12.59 -28.69 -9.50
C ALA A 2 11.61 -28.80 -8.31
N THR A 3 12.11 -28.59 -7.10
CA THR A 3 11.27 -28.51 -5.91
C THR A 3 10.32 -27.33 -6.09
N PRO A 4 9.00 -27.51 -5.91
CA PRO A 4 8.08 -26.38 -5.96
C PRO A 4 8.50 -25.33 -4.94
N LEU A 5 8.59 -24.07 -5.36
CA LEU A 5 8.82 -22.99 -4.42
C LEU A 5 7.65 -22.93 -3.42
N PRO A 6 7.92 -22.67 -2.15
CA PRO A 6 6.86 -22.56 -1.16
C PRO A 6 5.86 -21.48 -1.59
N VAL A 7 4.59 -21.74 -1.34
CA VAL A 7 3.53 -20.73 -1.53
C VAL A 7 3.79 -19.61 -0.52
N THR A 8 3.92 -18.39 -1.01
CA THR A 8 4.10 -17.20 -0.17
C THR A 8 2.87 -16.32 -0.27
N GLY A 9 2.56 -15.59 0.81
CA GLY A 9 1.52 -14.56 0.79
C GLY A 9 1.93 -13.26 0.09
N ALA A 10 3.13 -13.20 -0.47
CA ALA A 10 3.63 -12.01 -1.15
C ALA A 10 2.85 -11.75 -2.44
N TRP A 11 2.46 -10.50 -2.64
CA TRP A 11 1.90 -10.05 -3.89
C TRP A 11 3.02 -9.92 -4.94
N ARG A 12 2.74 -10.32 -6.18
CA ARG A 12 3.68 -10.25 -7.30
C ARG A 12 3.07 -9.49 -8.46
N PRO A 13 3.88 -8.84 -9.30
CA PRO A 13 3.40 -8.27 -10.56
C PRO A 13 2.65 -9.32 -11.39
N GLY A 14 1.42 -8.97 -11.77
CA GLY A 14 0.50 -9.89 -12.45
C GLY A 14 -0.57 -10.51 -11.54
N ASP A 15 -0.37 -10.48 -10.23
CA ASP A 15 -1.42 -10.83 -9.29
C ASP A 15 -2.53 -9.76 -9.30
N PRO A 16 -3.76 -10.11 -8.95
CA PRO A 16 -4.84 -9.14 -8.86
C PRO A 16 -4.49 -7.98 -7.93
N PRO A 17 -4.56 -6.72 -8.39
CA PRO A 17 -4.19 -5.57 -7.58
C PRO A 17 -5.16 -5.30 -6.44
N GLY A 18 -6.41 -5.73 -6.54
CA GLY A 18 -7.46 -5.37 -5.59
C GLY A 18 -7.67 -3.86 -5.57
N GLN A 19 -7.66 -3.27 -4.40
CA GLN A 19 -7.78 -1.82 -4.20
C GLN A 19 -6.44 -1.07 -4.30
N ARG A 20 -5.33 -1.80 -4.49
CA ARG A 20 -4.00 -1.19 -4.58
C ARG A 20 -3.87 -0.26 -5.77
N ARG A 21 -3.24 0.87 -5.53
CA ARG A 21 -2.68 1.78 -6.52
C ARG A 21 -1.18 1.76 -6.41
N PHE A 22 -0.49 2.20 -7.45
CA PHE A 22 0.98 2.15 -7.50
C PHE A 22 1.53 3.50 -7.92
N PHE A 23 2.55 3.95 -7.20
CA PHE A 23 3.35 5.11 -7.55
C PHE A 23 4.80 4.67 -7.71
N THR A 24 5.39 4.93 -8.88
CA THR A 24 6.80 4.64 -9.14
C THR A 24 7.57 5.94 -9.16
N PHE A 25 8.68 6.01 -8.41
CA PHE A 25 9.56 7.16 -8.42
C PHE A 25 10.16 7.34 -9.83
N PRO A 26 10.09 8.55 -10.40
CA PRO A 26 10.64 8.80 -11.73
C PRO A 26 12.16 8.73 -11.73
N HIS A 27 12.75 8.36 -12.87
CA HIS A 27 14.21 8.20 -13.03
C HIS A 27 15.02 9.45 -12.70
N ASP A 28 14.46 10.64 -12.94
CA ASP A 28 15.10 11.92 -12.62
C ASP A 28 15.00 12.31 -11.13
N ARG A 29 14.22 11.56 -10.36
CA ARG A 29 14.06 11.71 -8.91
C ARG A 29 14.04 10.34 -8.24
N PRO A 30 15.15 9.61 -8.24
CA PRO A 30 15.23 8.30 -7.61
C PRO A 30 15.06 8.40 -6.10
N PHE A 31 14.71 7.30 -5.46
CA PHE A 31 14.58 7.25 -4.01
C PHE A 31 15.95 7.32 -3.33
N ALA A 32 16.18 8.38 -2.57
CA ALA A 32 17.44 8.58 -1.85
C ALA A 32 17.43 7.90 -0.49
N LEU A 33 18.49 7.17 -0.18
CA LEU A 33 18.72 6.55 1.12
C LEU A 33 19.58 7.46 2.00
N ASP A 34 19.44 7.35 3.31
CA ASP A 34 20.24 8.11 4.29
C ASP A 34 21.74 7.83 4.17
N THR A 35 22.12 6.69 3.60
CA THR A 35 23.52 6.33 3.30
C THR A 35 24.13 7.15 2.15
N GLY A 36 23.35 7.96 1.46
CA GLY A 36 23.78 8.72 0.27
C GLY A 36 23.67 7.96 -1.05
N THR A 37 23.28 6.67 -1.01
CA THR A 37 22.97 5.90 -2.21
C THR A 37 21.52 6.10 -2.64
N THR A 38 21.21 5.73 -3.87
CA THR A 38 19.84 5.81 -4.42
C THR A 38 19.36 4.44 -4.87
N LEU A 39 18.05 4.25 -4.80
CA LEU A 39 17.37 3.12 -5.41
C LEU A 39 16.62 3.61 -6.66
N SER A 40 16.82 2.92 -7.77
CA SER A 40 16.05 3.12 -8.99
C SER A 40 14.76 2.29 -8.95
N ASP A 41 13.76 2.72 -9.72
CA ASP A 41 12.54 1.96 -9.99
C ASP A 41 11.74 1.54 -8.74
N VAL A 42 11.85 2.33 -7.66
CA VAL A 42 11.06 2.09 -6.45
C VAL A 42 9.59 2.38 -6.73
N THR A 43 8.77 1.38 -6.51
CA THR A 43 7.30 1.47 -6.59
C THR A 43 6.70 1.31 -5.20
N ILE A 44 5.77 2.19 -4.86
CA ILE A 44 5.00 2.14 -3.62
C ILE A 44 3.57 1.73 -3.96
N ALA A 45 3.11 0.63 -3.38
CA ALA A 45 1.70 0.27 -3.37
C ALA A 45 0.98 1.02 -2.26
N TYR A 46 -0.20 1.53 -2.55
CA TYR A 46 -0.99 2.28 -1.57
C TYR A 46 -2.49 2.14 -1.87
N GLU A 47 -3.29 2.44 -0.88
CA GLU A 47 -4.74 2.53 -1.02
C GLU A 47 -5.27 3.84 -0.47
N THR A 48 -6.41 4.28 -0.95
CA THR A 48 -7.02 5.55 -0.55
C THR A 48 -8.52 5.40 -0.31
N TRP A 49 -9.04 6.20 0.62
CA TRP A 49 -10.46 6.28 0.94
C TRP A 49 -10.85 7.74 1.12
N GLY A 50 -12.06 8.08 0.72
CA GLY A 50 -12.52 9.46 0.77
C GLY A 50 -12.02 10.30 -0.41
N ARG A 51 -12.12 11.61 -0.25
CA ARG A 51 -11.81 12.58 -1.30
C ARG A 51 -10.89 13.68 -0.78
N LEU A 52 -9.81 13.93 -1.50
CA LEU A 52 -8.92 15.06 -1.22
C LEU A 52 -9.63 16.37 -1.56
N ASP A 53 -9.58 17.33 -0.64
CA ASP A 53 -10.13 18.66 -0.88
C ASP A 53 -9.23 19.51 -1.80
N ALA A 54 -9.77 20.65 -2.26
CA ALA A 54 -9.06 21.52 -3.19
C ALA A 54 -7.77 22.13 -2.63
N THR A 55 -7.64 22.20 -1.32
CA THR A 55 -6.45 22.74 -0.64
C THR A 55 -5.49 21.65 -0.18
N ALA A 56 -5.85 20.37 -0.40
CA ALA A 56 -5.14 19.21 0.12
C ALA A 56 -4.94 19.24 1.66
N GLY A 57 -5.87 19.90 2.36
CA GLY A 57 -5.78 20.12 3.81
C GLY A 57 -6.41 19.01 4.66
N ASN A 58 -7.07 18.03 4.04
CA ASN A 58 -7.82 16.98 4.73
C ASN A 58 -7.18 15.58 4.59
N ALA A 59 -5.90 15.47 4.28
CA ALA A 59 -5.23 14.19 4.13
C ALA A 59 -4.80 13.61 5.47
N VAL A 60 -5.03 12.30 5.65
CA VAL A 60 -4.59 11.50 6.80
C VAL A 60 -3.77 10.33 6.29
N LEU A 61 -2.52 10.22 6.73
CA LEU A 61 -1.66 9.08 6.45
C LEU A 61 -1.79 8.04 7.55
N ILE A 62 -2.12 6.81 7.14
CA ILE A 62 -2.15 5.64 8.02
C ILE A 62 -0.87 4.83 7.78
N CYS A 63 -0.18 4.52 8.88
CA CYS A 63 1.01 3.67 8.87
C CYS A 63 0.65 2.32 9.46
N HIS A 64 0.82 1.25 8.68
CA HIS A 64 0.52 -0.10 9.15
C HIS A 64 1.61 -0.65 10.07
N ALA A 65 1.25 -1.65 10.87
CA ALA A 65 2.20 -2.39 11.71
C ALA A 65 3.10 -3.31 10.87
N TRP A 66 4.13 -3.88 11.49
CA TRP A 66 5.12 -4.77 10.84
C TRP A 66 4.52 -5.81 9.89
N THR A 67 3.47 -6.48 10.33
CA THR A 67 2.80 -7.55 9.57
C THR A 67 1.61 -7.07 8.76
N GLY A 68 1.34 -5.76 8.74
CA GLY A 68 0.25 -5.17 7.98
C GLY A 68 0.61 -4.89 6.53
N ASP A 69 -0.32 -4.24 5.87
CA ASP A 69 -0.20 -3.79 4.48
C ASP A 69 -1.06 -2.54 4.24
N SER A 70 -1.15 -2.12 2.98
CA SER A 70 -1.95 -0.95 2.59
C SER A 70 -3.46 -1.15 2.73
N HIS A 71 -3.93 -2.41 2.88
CA HIS A 71 -5.38 -2.69 2.98
C HIS A 71 -5.92 -2.42 4.37
N ALA A 72 -5.94 -1.14 4.75
CA ALA A 72 -6.43 -0.72 6.07
C ALA A 72 -7.96 -0.79 6.20
N ALA A 73 -8.70 -0.60 5.11
CA ALA A 73 -10.15 -0.66 5.09
C ALA A 73 -10.67 -1.29 3.79
N GLY A 74 -11.89 -1.72 3.82
CA GLY A 74 -12.58 -2.35 2.70
C GLY A 74 -12.76 -3.86 2.87
N PRO A 75 -13.60 -4.47 2.03
CA PRO A 75 -13.93 -5.89 2.15
C PRO A 75 -12.77 -6.78 1.68
N ALA A 76 -12.79 -8.02 2.14
CA ALA A 76 -12.06 -9.10 1.48
C ALA A 76 -12.58 -9.28 0.05
N GLY A 77 -11.70 -9.70 -0.86
CA GLY A 77 -12.06 -9.93 -2.25
C GLY A 77 -10.84 -10.30 -3.08
N HIS A 78 -10.97 -10.14 -4.39
CA HIS A 78 -9.93 -10.44 -5.33
C HIS A 78 -8.71 -9.52 -5.11
N GLY A 79 -7.58 -10.08 -4.73
CA GLY A 79 -6.37 -9.34 -4.39
C GLY A 79 -6.21 -9.01 -2.90
N HIS A 80 -7.26 -9.23 -2.09
CA HIS A 80 -7.24 -9.03 -0.64
C HIS A 80 -7.89 -10.22 0.06
N PRO A 81 -7.10 -11.15 0.62
CA PRO A 81 -7.65 -12.37 1.22
C PRO A 81 -8.44 -12.14 2.50
N SER A 82 -8.28 -10.98 3.14
CA SER A 82 -8.99 -10.58 4.35
C SER A 82 -9.54 -9.17 4.24
N PRO A 83 -10.54 -8.79 5.06
CA PRO A 83 -10.97 -7.40 5.17
C PRO A 83 -9.82 -6.51 5.65
N GLY A 84 -9.94 -5.21 5.42
CA GLY A 84 -9.01 -4.21 5.93
C GLY A 84 -8.85 -4.34 7.44
N TRP A 85 -7.60 -4.22 7.91
CA TRP A 85 -7.26 -4.46 9.33
C TRP A 85 -7.79 -3.37 10.28
N TRP A 86 -8.24 -2.23 9.76
CA TRP A 86 -8.96 -1.17 10.47
C TRP A 86 -10.30 -0.83 9.82
N ASP A 87 -10.93 -1.79 9.20
CA ASP A 87 -12.20 -1.56 8.51
C ASP A 87 -13.29 -0.98 9.43
N ASP A 88 -13.28 -1.35 10.70
CA ASP A 88 -14.22 -0.79 11.69
C ASP A 88 -13.97 0.68 12.03
N LEU A 89 -12.77 1.20 11.78
CA LEU A 89 -12.38 2.56 12.13
C LEU A 89 -12.40 3.53 10.94
N ILE A 90 -12.22 3.04 9.72
CA ILE A 90 -12.08 3.86 8.51
C ILE A 90 -13.30 3.65 7.61
N GLY A 91 -14.02 4.70 7.33
CA GLY A 91 -15.17 4.66 6.44
C GLY A 91 -16.14 5.82 6.68
N PRO A 92 -17.20 5.93 5.87
CA PRO A 92 -18.21 6.97 6.04
C PRO A 92 -18.86 6.88 7.43
N GLY A 93 -18.84 7.99 8.18
CA GLY A 93 -19.41 8.07 9.51
C GLY A 93 -18.68 7.30 10.61
N LYS A 94 -17.54 6.66 10.28
CA LYS A 94 -16.69 5.93 11.23
C LYS A 94 -15.74 6.89 11.96
N PRO A 95 -15.01 6.46 13.00
CA PRO A 95 -14.08 7.33 13.74
C PRO A 95 -13.08 8.08 12.86
N ILE A 96 -12.56 7.45 11.82
CA ILE A 96 -11.81 8.10 10.73
C ILE A 96 -12.78 8.24 9.56
N ASP A 97 -13.54 9.33 9.58
CA ASP A 97 -14.67 9.55 8.68
C ASP A 97 -14.19 9.94 7.28
N THR A 98 -14.40 9.06 6.33
CA THR A 98 -14.01 9.29 4.92
C THR A 98 -14.94 10.21 4.15
N ASP A 99 -16.06 10.64 4.72
CA ASP A 99 -16.85 11.76 4.19
C ASP A 99 -16.14 13.10 4.43
N ARG A 100 -15.26 13.16 5.43
CA ARG A 100 -14.49 14.35 5.81
C ARG A 100 -13.02 14.26 5.40
N TRP A 101 -12.39 13.10 5.60
CA TRP A 101 -10.96 12.92 5.44
C TRP A 101 -10.65 12.12 4.18
N PHE A 102 -9.57 12.51 3.53
CA PHE A 102 -8.91 11.70 2.51
C PHE A 102 -7.82 10.86 3.20
N VAL A 103 -8.08 9.57 3.28
CA VAL A 103 -7.21 8.63 4.00
C VAL A 103 -6.31 7.91 3.01
N VAL A 104 -5.03 7.83 3.31
CA VAL A 104 -4.02 7.11 2.51
C VAL A 104 -3.30 6.12 3.41
N CYS A 105 -3.15 4.90 2.96
CA CYS A 105 -2.26 3.91 3.59
C CYS A 105 -1.31 3.35 2.54
N SER A 106 -0.01 3.53 2.74
CA SER A 106 1.01 2.94 1.87
C SER A 106 1.52 1.63 2.46
N ASN A 107 1.87 0.68 1.59
CA ASN A 107 2.67 -0.48 2.00
C ASN A 107 4.13 -0.04 2.14
N VAL A 108 4.73 -0.34 3.27
CA VAL A 108 6.09 0.09 3.60
C VAL A 108 7.12 -0.41 2.59
N LEU A 109 8.16 0.39 2.32
CA LEU A 109 9.30 -0.04 1.52
C LEU A 109 9.96 -1.27 2.17
N GLY A 110 10.25 -2.28 1.37
CA GLY A 110 10.73 -3.57 1.86
C GLY A 110 9.63 -4.55 2.26
N GLY A 111 8.36 -4.13 2.23
CA GLY A 111 7.22 -5.02 2.43
C GLY A 111 6.97 -5.95 1.24
N CYS A 112 5.99 -6.85 1.37
CA CYS A 112 5.72 -7.89 0.37
C CYS A 112 4.33 -7.79 -0.27
N GLN A 113 3.64 -6.66 -0.13
CA GLN A 113 2.27 -6.49 -0.63
C GLN A 113 2.17 -5.41 -1.72
N GLY A 114 3.13 -5.44 -2.67
CA GLY A 114 3.11 -4.64 -3.87
C GLY A 114 4.13 -3.50 -3.92
N THR A 115 4.65 -3.05 -2.80
CA THR A 115 5.78 -2.11 -2.75
C THR A 115 7.09 -2.83 -3.04
N THR A 116 8.05 -2.14 -3.62
CA THR A 116 9.40 -2.65 -3.85
C THR A 116 10.01 -3.18 -2.57
N GLY A 117 10.50 -4.41 -2.63
CA GLY A 117 11.08 -5.12 -1.50
C GLY A 117 11.94 -6.29 -1.96
N PRO A 118 12.39 -7.15 -1.04
CA PRO A 118 13.27 -8.28 -1.36
C PRO A 118 12.69 -9.28 -2.37
N ALA A 119 11.36 -9.30 -2.54
CA ALA A 119 10.70 -10.17 -3.51
C ALA A 119 10.48 -9.49 -4.88
N SER A 120 10.89 -8.24 -5.04
CA SER A 120 10.79 -7.52 -6.31
C SER A 120 11.81 -8.03 -7.32
N PRO A 121 11.47 -8.00 -8.64
CA PRO A 121 12.40 -8.38 -9.69
C PRO A 121 13.62 -7.46 -9.77
#